data_26e8331dcf74224ffdf016dec189f2d8
#
_entry.id   26e8331dcf74224ffdf016dec189f2d8
#
_cell.length_a   1.000
_cell.length_b   1.000
_cell.length_c   1.000
_cell.angle_alpha   90.00
_cell.angle_beta   90.00
_cell.angle_gamma   90.00
#
_symmetry.space_group_name_H-M   'P 1'
#
loop_
_entity.id
_entity.type
_entity.pdbx_description
1 polymer ?
#
loop_
_entity_poly.entity_id
_entity_poly.type
_entity_poly.pdbx_seq_one_letter_code
_entity_poly.pdbx_strand_id
1 'polypeptide(L)'
;MCGIVAYFGQKTAQPILIEGLKRLEYRGYDSAGICLVEADDSFNIFKTSGRISALEEQLPRPANTASIGIGHTRWATHGKPNTINAHPHVDYTGKICLVHNGIIENYTTLKKWLQKEGCTFQSETDTEVLANLIGYFYANQKTKDGKQAPPNCHRFEWAIQQALNEVHGTYGLAILCSDCPDMMIGVKKGSPLILGVGENEYIIASDAAAIVEHTTQAIYLSDGEMVTVGDNGFYTKTISNQQVQKELKEIEISLDQIELEGFEHYMQKEIAEQPKAIETCLGGRIDLKNGRVILGGLQNYFRELTRAKRFIVTACGTAWHAGIVGEFLLEQLARIPVEVEYASEFRYRNPILEEGTAVIAISQSGETADTLAAIELAKERGSLALGIVNVVGSTIARTTDAGVYLRVGPEIGVASTKAFTAQVAVLAMLAIELGRRRHLSCDVAQQLLNDLVLIPDKVASIMGQSEYIKQIAAANIDKPNWLFLGRGFNYPVALEGALKLKEISYIHAEGLPAAEMKHGPIALITDQMPAVFIATRCSQYEKILGNIQEVRARGGKTIVVATEGDEHIPAFADHLIYVPDVCEPLQPMVTVVPLQLLAYHAAVLKGYDVDKPRNLAKSVTVE
;
A
#
# COMPACT_ATOMS: atom_id res chain seq x y z
N MET A 1 -4.56 -3.46 -7.12
CA MET A 1 -5.53 -4.15 -6.24
C MET A 1 -6.94 -3.78 -6.60
N CYS A 2 -7.90 -4.64 -6.28
CA CYS A 2 -9.31 -4.38 -6.54
C CYS A 2 -10.01 -3.85 -5.27
N GLY A 3 -11.15 -3.16 -5.44
CA GLY A 3 -12.01 -2.71 -4.34
C GLY A 3 -13.30 -3.51 -4.28
N ILE A 4 -13.69 -4.00 -3.11
CA ILE A 4 -14.97 -4.64 -2.83
C ILE A 4 -15.79 -3.73 -1.92
N VAL A 5 -17.06 -3.53 -2.26
CA VAL A 5 -18.09 -2.96 -1.39
C VAL A 5 -19.35 -3.78 -1.56
N ALA A 6 -19.91 -4.28 -0.46
CA ALA A 6 -21.16 -5.00 -0.46
C ALA A 6 -22.03 -4.45 0.67
N TYR A 7 -23.28 -4.24 0.40
CA TYR A 7 -24.24 -3.63 1.32
C TYR A 7 -25.44 -4.54 1.55
N PHE A 8 -25.81 -4.67 2.81
CA PHE A 8 -27.03 -5.35 3.27
C PHE A 8 -27.71 -4.47 4.33
N GLY A 9 -28.91 -4.00 4.08
CA GLY A 9 -29.59 -3.13 5.04
C GLY A 9 -30.97 -2.67 4.56
N GLN A 10 -31.41 -1.53 5.09
CA GLN A 10 -32.74 -0.96 4.78
C GLN A 10 -32.67 0.26 3.82
N LYS A 11 -31.47 0.81 3.60
CA LYS A 11 -31.26 1.94 2.69
C LYS A 11 -31.08 1.45 1.26
N THR A 12 -31.24 2.35 0.29
CA THR A 12 -30.94 2.07 -1.12
C THR A 12 -29.48 1.71 -1.32
N ALA A 13 -29.19 0.52 -1.82
CA ALA A 13 -27.82 0.00 -1.97
C ALA A 13 -27.02 0.72 -3.06
N GLN A 14 -27.65 1.12 -4.18
CA GLN A 14 -26.97 1.70 -5.34
C GLN A 14 -26.06 2.90 -4.98
N PRO A 15 -26.54 3.97 -4.29
CA PRO A 15 -25.66 5.10 -3.94
C PRO A 15 -24.56 4.68 -2.97
N ILE A 16 -24.84 3.80 -2.00
CA ILE A 16 -23.85 3.34 -1.02
C ILE A 16 -22.72 2.58 -1.70
N LEU A 17 -23.05 1.68 -2.63
CA LEU A 17 -22.06 0.94 -3.41
C LEU A 17 -21.20 1.87 -4.25
N ILE A 18 -21.81 2.83 -4.95
CA ILE A 18 -21.07 3.76 -5.84
C ILE A 18 -20.14 4.66 -5.03
N GLU A 19 -20.62 5.29 -3.94
CA GLU A 19 -19.77 6.14 -3.11
C GLU A 19 -18.63 5.34 -2.43
N GLY A 20 -18.93 4.14 -1.93
CA GLY A 20 -17.91 3.25 -1.39
C GLY A 20 -16.86 2.84 -2.43
N LEU A 21 -17.30 2.51 -3.67
CA LEU A 21 -16.39 2.18 -4.76
C LEU A 21 -15.55 3.37 -5.22
N LYS A 22 -16.08 4.60 -5.24
CA LYS A 22 -15.32 5.83 -5.54
C LYS A 22 -14.16 5.99 -4.56
N ARG A 23 -14.40 5.74 -3.27
CA ARG A 23 -13.36 5.78 -2.24
C ARG A 23 -12.32 4.67 -2.38
N LEU A 24 -12.65 3.56 -3.06
CA LEU A 24 -11.74 2.47 -3.34
C LEU A 24 -11.12 2.52 -4.75
N GLU A 25 -11.44 3.53 -5.57
CA GLU A 25 -10.97 3.61 -6.95
C GLU A 25 -9.44 3.67 -7.08
N TYR A 26 -8.75 4.22 -6.06
CA TYR A 26 -7.28 4.19 -5.99
C TYR A 26 -6.69 2.77 -5.96
N ARG A 27 -7.50 1.76 -5.62
CA ARG A 27 -7.11 0.35 -5.60
C ARG A 27 -7.21 -0.32 -6.97
N GLY A 28 -8.11 0.14 -7.85
CA GLY A 28 -8.29 -0.40 -9.20
C GLY A 28 -9.29 0.43 -9.99
N TYR A 29 -9.01 0.67 -11.26
CA TYR A 29 -9.79 1.56 -12.13
C TYR A 29 -9.85 1.07 -13.59
N ASP A 30 -9.52 -0.20 -13.84
CA ASP A 30 -9.56 -0.80 -15.19
C ASP A 30 -10.98 -1.15 -15.63
N SER A 31 -11.81 -1.53 -14.68
CA SER A 31 -13.24 -1.76 -14.88
C SER A 31 -13.98 -1.71 -13.54
N ALA A 32 -15.27 -1.47 -13.59
CA ALA A 32 -16.13 -1.43 -12.42
C ALA A 32 -17.49 -2.08 -12.70
N GLY A 33 -18.18 -2.50 -11.65
CA GLY A 33 -19.55 -2.97 -11.77
C GLY A 33 -20.20 -3.22 -10.42
N ILE A 34 -21.53 -3.26 -10.45
CA ILE A 34 -22.38 -3.57 -9.30
C ILE A 34 -23.43 -4.63 -9.68
N CYS A 35 -23.87 -5.36 -8.69
CA CYS A 35 -25.06 -6.23 -8.74
C CYS A 35 -26.00 -5.80 -7.64
N LEU A 36 -27.27 -5.62 -7.97
CA LEU A 36 -28.37 -5.31 -7.07
C LEU A 36 -29.33 -6.49 -7.04
N VAL A 37 -29.90 -6.80 -5.85
CA VAL A 37 -30.96 -7.82 -5.71
C VAL A 37 -32.29 -7.12 -5.85
N GLU A 38 -33.02 -7.43 -6.91
CA GLU A 38 -34.35 -6.85 -7.17
C GLU A 38 -35.43 -7.46 -6.27
N ALA A 39 -36.61 -6.84 -6.25
CA ALA A 39 -37.72 -7.30 -5.44
C ALA A 39 -38.29 -8.68 -5.83
N ASP A 40 -37.95 -9.18 -7.02
CA ASP A 40 -38.28 -10.53 -7.51
C ASP A 40 -37.12 -11.52 -7.30
N ASP A 41 -36.13 -11.15 -6.46
CA ASP A 41 -34.94 -11.91 -6.12
C ASP A 41 -33.94 -12.10 -7.31
N SER A 42 -34.19 -11.45 -8.44
CA SER A 42 -33.31 -11.48 -9.59
C SER A 42 -32.11 -10.55 -9.44
N PHE A 43 -31.04 -10.84 -10.16
CA PHE A 43 -29.83 -10.01 -10.19
C PHE A 43 -29.89 -8.97 -11.29
N ASN A 44 -29.77 -7.70 -10.92
CA ASN A 44 -29.62 -6.58 -11.84
C ASN A 44 -28.17 -6.10 -11.84
N ILE A 45 -27.45 -6.32 -12.97
CA ILE A 45 -26.00 -6.16 -13.05
C ILE A 45 -25.64 -5.06 -14.03
N PHE A 46 -24.83 -4.12 -13.56
CA PHE A 46 -24.25 -3.04 -14.36
C PHE A 46 -22.72 -3.17 -14.34
N LYS A 47 -22.09 -3.20 -15.51
CA LYS A 47 -20.64 -3.39 -15.67
C LYS A 47 -20.10 -2.49 -16.76
N THR A 48 -18.91 -1.92 -16.54
CA THR A 48 -18.22 -1.13 -17.54
C THR A 48 -16.70 -1.34 -17.50
N SER A 49 -16.04 -1.10 -18.61
CA SER A 49 -14.60 -0.88 -18.64
C SER A 49 -14.29 0.56 -18.27
N GLY A 50 -13.19 0.81 -17.57
CA GLY A 50 -12.77 2.14 -17.11
C GLY A 50 -13.25 2.49 -15.71
N ARG A 51 -13.29 3.77 -15.42
CA ARG A 51 -13.53 4.33 -14.07
C ARG A 51 -14.99 4.24 -13.64
N ILE A 52 -15.22 4.44 -12.35
CA ILE A 52 -16.58 4.40 -11.75
C ILE A 52 -17.49 5.47 -12.36
N SER A 53 -16.97 6.61 -12.79
CA SER A 53 -17.76 7.63 -13.48
C SER A 53 -18.47 7.08 -14.72
N ALA A 54 -17.82 6.19 -15.48
CA ALA A 54 -18.44 5.56 -16.64
C ALA A 54 -19.51 4.51 -16.25
N LEU A 55 -19.40 3.90 -15.08
CA LEU A 55 -20.44 3.04 -14.52
C LEU A 55 -21.64 3.88 -14.08
N GLU A 56 -21.41 5.00 -13.41
CA GLU A 56 -22.44 5.91 -12.92
C GLU A 56 -23.35 6.47 -14.04
N GLU A 57 -22.78 6.69 -15.23
CA GLU A 57 -23.53 7.13 -16.42
C GLU A 57 -24.54 6.09 -16.93
N GLN A 58 -24.30 4.81 -16.63
CA GLN A 58 -25.17 3.69 -17.04
C GLN A 58 -26.26 3.37 -16.03
N LEU A 59 -26.16 3.90 -14.79
CA LEU A 59 -27.08 3.57 -13.73
C LEU A 59 -28.41 4.32 -13.86
N PRO A 60 -29.53 3.69 -13.44
CA PRO A 60 -30.86 4.32 -13.48
C PRO A 60 -30.93 5.57 -12.59
N ARG A 61 -31.67 6.58 -13.08
CA ARG A 61 -32.01 7.80 -12.33
C ARG A 61 -33.54 8.02 -12.39
N PRO A 62 -34.27 7.94 -11.25
CA PRO A 62 -33.80 7.78 -9.87
C PRO A 62 -33.10 6.44 -9.64
N ALA A 63 -32.35 6.37 -8.54
CA ALA A 63 -31.63 5.15 -8.15
C ALA A 63 -32.59 3.97 -7.96
N ASN A 64 -32.12 2.77 -8.27
CA ASN A 64 -32.81 1.52 -8.00
C ASN A 64 -33.11 1.40 -6.50
N THR A 65 -34.29 0.88 -6.14
CA THR A 65 -34.75 0.77 -4.74
C THR A 65 -34.21 -0.45 -3.99
N ALA A 66 -33.42 -1.31 -4.63
CA ALA A 66 -32.80 -2.47 -4.00
C ALA A 66 -32.00 -2.07 -2.75
N SER A 67 -32.13 -2.84 -1.69
CA SER A 67 -31.47 -2.62 -0.40
C SER A 67 -30.28 -3.56 -0.16
N ILE A 68 -30.02 -4.45 -1.11
CA ILE A 68 -28.92 -5.42 -1.05
C ILE A 68 -28.17 -5.39 -2.37
N GLY A 69 -26.84 -5.40 -2.29
CA GLY A 69 -26.01 -5.47 -3.49
C GLY A 69 -24.54 -5.60 -3.20
N ILE A 70 -23.80 -5.93 -4.24
CA ILE A 70 -22.34 -6.05 -4.22
C ILE A 70 -21.73 -5.23 -5.36
N GLY A 71 -20.56 -4.67 -5.13
CA GLY A 71 -19.85 -3.85 -6.11
C GLY A 71 -18.35 -4.08 -6.08
N HIS A 72 -17.70 -3.74 -7.20
CA HIS A 72 -16.28 -4.00 -7.40
C HIS A 72 -15.63 -2.97 -8.31
N THR A 73 -14.39 -2.58 -7.95
CA THR A 73 -13.43 -1.93 -8.85
C THR A 73 -12.28 -2.88 -9.14
N ARG A 74 -11.98 -3.08 -10.41
CA ARG A 74 -11.03 -4.10 -10.84
C ARG A 74 -9.69 -3.51 -11.25
N TRP A 75 -8.63 -4.17 -10.79
CA TRP A 75 -7.29 -4.16 -11.36
C TRP A 75 -7.07 -5.49 -12.07
N ALA A 76 -6.89 -5.47 -13.39
CA ALA A 76 -6.89 -6.68 -14.21
C ALA A 76 -5.62 -7.52 -13.96
N THR A 77 -5.80 -8.74 -13.45
CA THR A 77 -4.76 -9.78 -13.32
C THR A 77 -4.94 -10.88 -14.36
N HIS A 78 -6.19 -11.35 -14.56
CA HIS A 78 -6.57 -12.38 -15.53
C HIS A 78 -7.63 -11.86 -16.50
N GLY A 79 -7.37 -11.95 -17.80
CA GLY A 79 -8.23 -11.43 -18.86
C GLY A 79 -8.12 -9.91 -19.07
N LYS A 80 -8.38 -9.45 -20.28
CA LYS A 80 -8.27 -8.04 -20.69
C LYS A 80 -9.23 -7.15 -19.88
N PRO A 81 -8.89 -5.85 -19.64
CA PRO A 81 -9.80 -4.90 -19.03
C PRO A 81 -10.92 -4.52 -20.01
N ASN A 82 -12.00 -5.29 -20.00
CA ASN A 82 -13.20 -5.06 -20.79
C ASN A 82 -14.46 -5.33 -19.93
N THR A 83 -15.64 -5.01 -20.45
CA THR A 83 -16.91 -5.16 -19.72
C THR A 83 -17.23 -6.62 -19.39
N ILE A 84 -16.85 -7.58 -20.24
CA ILE A 84 -17.15 -9.00 -20.01
C ILE A 84 -16.35 -9.52 -18.81
N ASN A 85 -15.09 -9.12 -18.71
CA ASN A 85 -14.19 -9.51 -17.62
C ASN A 85 -14.33 -8.65 -16.36
N ALA A 86 -15.19 -7.60 -16.37
CA ALA A 86 -15.52 -6.82 -15.18
C ALA A 86 -16.34 -7.64 -14.19
N HIS A 87 -16.13 -7.42 -12.89
CA HIS A 87 -16.99 -7.98 -11.83
C HIS A 87 -18.25 -7.13 -11.64
N PRO A 88 -19.33 -7.72 -11.08
CA PRO A 88 -19.51 -9.08 -10.57
C PRO A 88 -19.59 -10.15 -11.66
N HIS A 89 -19.34 -11.42 -11.27
CA HIS A 89 -19.59 -12.59 -12.10
C HIS A 89 -20.72 -13.44 -11.56
N VAL A 90 -21.51 -14.01 -12.47
CA VAL A 90 -22.62 -14.90 -12.16
C VAL A 90 -22.27 -16.31 -12.63
N ASP A 91 -22.71 -17.32 -11.89
CA ASP A 91 -22.54 -18.71 -12.26
C ASP A 91 -23.41 -19.11 -13.47
N TYR A 92 -23.14 -20.26 -14.07
CA TYR A 92 -23.85 -20.78 -15.25
C TYR A 92 -25.36 -21.03 -15.02
N THR A 93 -25.80 -21.10 -13.75
CA THR A 93 -27.23 -21.26 -13.40
C THR A 93 -27.97 -19.94 -13.20
N GLY A 94 -27.23 -18.83 -13.09
CA GLY A 94 -27.77 -17.50 -12.79
C GLY A 94 -28.12 -17.28 -11.32
N LYS A 95 -27.77 -18.21 -10.42
CA LYS A 95 -28.17 -18.18 -9.01
C LYS A 95 -27.12 -17.62 -8.06
N ILE A 96 -25.86 -17.70 -8.40
CA ILE A 96 -24.76 -17.22 -7.54
C ILE A 96 -24.09 -16.03 -8.22
N CYS A 97 -24.04 -14.90 -7.54
CA CYS A 97 -23.34 -13.70 -7.99
C CYS A 97 -22.24 -13.34 -7.00
N LEU A 98 -21.02 -13.07 -7.47
CA LEU A 98 -19.91 -12.74 -6.60
C LEU A 98 -18.94 -11.70 -7.18
N VAL A 99 -18.23 -11.05 -6.26
CA VAL A 99 -17.04 -10.23 -6.51
C VAL A 99 -15.84 -10.83 -5.79
N HIS A 100 -14.65 -10.67 -6.37
CA HIS A 100 -13.43 -11.33 -5.92
C HIS A 100 -12.22 -10.42 -6.02
N ASN A 101 -11.47 -10.33 -4.92
CA ASN A 101 -10.11 -9.81 -4.85
C ASN A 101 -9.16 -10.97 -4.58
N GLY A 102 -8.16 -11.16 -5.40
CA GLY A 102 -7.20 -12.26 -5.27
C GLY A 102 -6.90 -12.95 -6.59
N ILE A 103 -6.29 -14.13 -6.50
CA ILE A 103 -5.97 -14.99 -7.64
C ILE A 103 -6.26 -16.44 -7.27
N ILE A 104 -6.99 -17.13 -8.13
CA ILE A 104 -7.23 -18.58 -8.04
C ILE A 104 -6.20 -19.30 -8.91
N GLU A 105 -5.10 -19.74 -8.32
CA GLU A 105 -3.94 -20.29 -9.02
C GLU A 105 -4.28 -21.54 -9.85
N ASN A 106 -5.15 -22.41 -9.33
CA ASN A 106 -5.56 -23.64 -10.00
C ASN A 106 -6.81 -23.49 -10.90
N TYR A 107 -7.20 -22.24 -11.27
CA TYR A 107 -8.42 -21.97 -12.04
C TYR A 107 -8.47 -22.72 -13.37
N THR A 108 -7.35 -22.87 -14.06
CA THR A 108 -7.31 -23.58 -15.36
C THR A 108 -7.72 -25.05 -15.22
N THR A 109 -7.30 -25.71 -14.14
CA THR A 109 -7.67 -27.11 -13.86
C THR A 109 -9.15 -27.21 -13.48
N LEU A 110 -9.62 -26.30 -12.64
CA LEU A 110 -11.03 -26.22 -12.23
C LEU A 110 -11.94 -25.93 -13.41
N LYS A 111 -11.55 -24.98 -14.30
CA LYS A 111 -12.30 -24.65 -15.52
C LYS A 111 -12.47 -25.86 -16.43
N LYS A 112 -11.40 -26.61 -16.69
CA LYS A 112 -11.46 -27.83 -17.52
C LYS A 112 -12.37 -28.91 -16.92
N TRP A 113 -12.38 -29.03 -15.60
CA TRP A 113 -13.26 -29.97 -14.91
C TRP A 113 -14.73 -29.52 -15.01
N LEU A 114 -15.03 -28.26 -14.69
CA LEU A 114 -16.37 -27.69 -14.78
C LEU A 114 -16.96 -27.75 -16.20
N GLN A 115 -16.14 -27.56 -17.23
CA GLN A 115 -16.56 -27.72 -18.64
C GLN A 115 -17.01 -29.16 -18.95
N LYS A 116 -16.34 -30.18 -18.37
CA LYS A 116 -16.78 -31.58 -18.51
C LYS A 116 -18.09 -31.86 -17.80
N GLU A 117 -18.35 -31.14 -16.71
CA GLU A 117 -19.59 -31.20 -15.96
C GLU A 117 -20.72 -30.36 -16.60
N GLY A 118 -20.48 -29.73 -17.75
CA GLY A 118 -21.48 -28.98 -18.52
C GLY A 118 -21.60 -27.49 -18.18
N CYS A 119 -20.70 -26.93 -17.36
CA CYS A 119 -20.69 -25.50 -17.06
C CYS A 119 -20.18 -24.69 -18.25
N THR A 120 -20.84 -23.57 -18.54
CA THR A 120 -20.45 -22.62 -19.59
C THR A 120 -19.70 -21.43 -19.01
N PHE A 121 -18.87 -20.78 -19.84
CA PHE A 121 -18.06 -19.64 -19.43
C PHE A 121 -18.16 -18.51 -20.47
N GLN A 122 -18.30 -17.28 -20.01
CA GLN A 122 -18.38 -16.09 -20.85
C GLN A 122 -17.12 -15.23 -20.78
N SER A 123 -16.41 -15.27 -19.64
CA SER A 123 -15.23 -14.46 -19.38
C SER A 123 -13.92 -15.28 -19.38
N GLU A 124 -12.82 -14.54 -19.33
CA GLU A 124 -11.46 -15.11 -19.19
C GLU A 124 -10.98 -15.12 -17.73
N THR A 125 -11.85 -14.73 -16.77
CA THR A 125 -11.45 -14.53 -15.38
C THR A 125 -11.48 -15.84 -14.58
N ASP A 126 -10.58 -15.93 -13.62
CA ASP A 126 -10.56 -16.95 -12.57
C ASP A 126 -11.80 -16.83 -11.65
N THR A 127 -12.32 -15.63 -11.52
CA THR A 127 -13.52 -15.32 -10.72
C THR A 127 -14.78 -15.98 -11.25
N GLU A 128 -14.99 -16.01 -12.56
CA GLU A 128 -16.11 -16.75 -13.14
C GLU A 128 -15.98 -18.27 -12.92
N VAL A 129 -14.73 -18.77 -12.90
CA VAL A 129 -14.49 -20.17 -12.56
C VAL A 129 -14.91 -20.46 -11.14
N LEU A 130 -14.62 -19.54 -10.18
CA LEU A 130 -15.06 -19.66 -8.80
C LEU A 130 -16.58 -19.56 -8.67
N ALA A 131 -17.23 -18.63 -9.38
CA ALA A 131 -18.70 -18.52 -9.41
C ALA A 131 -19.34 -19.82 -9.87
N ASN A 132 -18.86 -20.37 -10.99
CA ASN A 132 -19.32 -21.64 -11.53
C ASN A 132 -19.04 -22.83 -10.61
N LEU A 133 -17.93 -22.83 -9.87
CA LEU A 133 -17.60 -23.87 -8.91
C LEU A 133 -18.59 -23.87 -7.72
N ILE A 134 -18.89 -22.70 -7.18
CA ILE A 134 -19.90 -22.55 -6.12
C ILE A 134 -21.28 -22.96 -6.65
N GLY A 135 -21.67 -22.48 -7.85
CA GLY A 135 -22.94 -22.85 -8.51
C GLY A 135 -23.06 -24.34 -8.75
N TYR A 136 -21.99 -25.01 -9.15
CA TYR A 136 -21.98 -26.47 -9.32
C TYR A 136 -22.28 -27.21 -8.02
N PHE A 137 -21.60 -26.88 -6.93
CA PHE A 137 -21.88 -27.50 -5.63
C PHE A 137 -23.26 -27.12 -5.10
N TYR A 138 -23.70 -25.88 -5.34
CA TYR A 138 -25.03 -25.43 -4.96
C TYR A 138 -26.11 -26.23 -5.69
N ALA A 139 -26.00 -26.43 -7.00
CA ALA A 139 -26.98 -27.16 -7.79
C ALA A 139 -27.03 -28.66 -7.45
N ASN A 140 -25.86 -29.29 -7.35
CA ASN A 140 -25.76 -30.75 -7.23
C ASN A 140 -25.82 -31.28 -5.79
N GLN A 141 -25.50 -30.45 -4.77
CA GLN A 141 -25.44 -30.83 -3.35
C GLN A 141 -24.58 -32.08 -3.08
N LYS A 142 -23.54 -32.28 -3.87
CA LYS A 142 -22.59 -33.39 -3.77
C LYS A 142 -21.16 -32.89 -3.87
N THR A 143 -20.25 -33.47 -3.08
CA THR A 143 -18.80 -33.28 -3.25
C THR A 143 -18.33 -33.90 -4.57
N LYS A 144 -17.08 -33.61 -4.98
CA LYS A 144 -16.44 -34.28 -6.12
C LYS A 144 -16.40 -35.80 -5.99
N ASP A 145 -16.26 -36.32 -4.78
CA ASP A 145 -16.26 -37.76 -4.46
C ASP A 145 -17.68 -38.34 -4.35
N GLY A 146 -18.72 -37.58 -4.69
CA GLY A 146 -20.10 -38.02 -4.70
C GLY A 146 -20.80 -38.06 -3.35
N LYS A 147 -20.20 -37.57 -2.27
CA LYS A 147 -20.83 -37.51 -0.95
C LYS A 147 -21.92 -36.41 -0.93
N GLN A 148 -23.10 -36.74 -0.42
CA GLN A 148 -24.21 -35.79 -0.28
C GLN A 148 -23.92 -34.72 0.77
N ALA A 149 -24.50 -33.52 0.56
CA ALA A 149 -24.53 -32.48 1.56
C ALA A 149 -25.20 -32.98 2.86
N PRO A 150 -24.69 -32.60 4.05
CA PRO A 150 -25.34 -32.94 5.31
C PRO A 150 -26.78 -32.39 5.37
N PRO A 151 -27.76 -33.15 5.87
CA PRO A 151 -29.16 -32.76 5.81
C PRO A 151 -29.52 -31.49 6.63
N ASN A 152 -28.63 -31.12 7.57
CA ASN A 152 -28.83 -29.95 8.46
C ASN A 152 -27.90 -28.78 8.15
N CYS A 153 -27.24 -28.76 7.00
CA CYS A 153 -26.39 -27.62 6.60
C CYS A 153 -27.16 -26.60 5.75
N HIS A 154 -26.84 -25.34 5.91
CA HIS A 154 -27.33 -24.32 4.98
C HIS A 154 -26.70 -24.53 3.59
N ARG A 155 -27.54 -24.77 2.58
CA ARG A 155 -27.10 -25.18 1.24
C ARG A 155 -26.10 -24.20 0.61
N PHE A 156 -26.38 -22.89 0.73
CA PHE A 156 -25.53 -21.85 0.15
C PHE A 156 -24.15 -21.79 0.83
N GLU A 157 -24.09 -21.79 2.15
CA GLU A 157 -22.83 -21.81 2.89
C GLU A 157 -22.02 -23.08 2.63
N TRP A 158 -22.69 -24.23 2.60
CA TRP A 158 -22.06 -25.50 2.30
C TRP A 158 -21.42 -25.50 0.91
N ALA A 159 -22.13 -24.99 -0.11
CA ALA A 159 -21.59 -24.90 -1.47
C ALA A 159 -20.32 -24.03 -1.55
N ILE A 160 -20.32 -22.89 -0.85
CA ILE A 160 -19.13 -22.03 -0.74
C ILE A 160 -17.97 -22.78 -0.07
N GLN A 161 -18.23 -23.44 1.06
CA GLN A 161 -17.19 -24.21 1.77
C GLN A 161 -16.59 -25.32 0.89
N GLN A 162 -17.43 -26.07 0.15
CA GLN A 162 -16.94 -27.10 -0.77
C GLN A 162 -16.11 -26.50 -1.91
N ALA A 163 -16.54 -25.40 -2.50
CA ALA A 163 -15.80 -24.72 -3.54
C ALA A 163 -14.43 -24.26 -3.05
N LEU A 164 -14.38 -23.63 -1.88
CA LEU A 164 -13.15 -23.07 -1.32
C LEU A 164 -12.15 -24.13 -0.83
N ASN A 165 -12.61 -25.34 -0.49
CA ASN A 165 -11.72 -26.47 -0.20
C ASN A 165 -10.98 -26.98 -1.46
N GLU A 166 -11.53 -26.72 -2.66
CA GLU A 166 -10.91 -27.10 -3.93
C GLU A 166 -9.98 -26.01 -4.51
N VAL A 167 -10.00 -24.81 -3.93
CA VAL A 167 -9.31 -23.63 -4.44
C VAL A 167 -7.92 -23.49 -3.81
N HIS A 168 -6.93 -23.30 -4.67
CA HIS A 168 -5.60 -22.86 -4.28
C HIS A 168 -5.44 -21.38 -4.66
N GLY A 169 -4.83 -20.58 -3.78
CA GLY A 169 -4.61 -19.16 -4.01
C GLY A 169 -5.25 -18.28 -2.93
N THR A 170 -5.40 -17.00 -3.26
CA THR A 170 -5.89 -15.96 -2.36
C THR A 170 -7.26 -15.46 -2.79
N TYR A 171 -8.10 -15.09 -1.83
CA TYR A 171 -9.41 -14.51 -2.11
C TYR A 171 -9.93 -13.62 -0.96
N GLY A 172 -10.59 -12.53 -1.36
CA GLY A 172 -11.57 -11.79 -0.58
C GLY A 172 -12.85 -11.76 -1.39
N LEU A 173 -13.94 -12.27 -0.85
CA LEU A 173 -15.19 -12.52 -1.58
C LEU A 173 -16.35 -11.80 -0.92
N ALA A 174 -17.28 -11.27 -1.73
CA ALA A 174 -18.66 -11.00 -1.33
C ALA A 174 -19.58 -11.72 -2.31
N ILE A 175 -20.54 -12.49 -1.78
CA ILE A 175 -21.30 -13.48 -2.53
C ILE A 175 -22.79 -13.34 -2.20
N LEU A 176 -23.63 -13.33 -3.23
CA LEU A 176 -25.09 -13.34 -3.17
C LEU A 176 -25.66 -14.62 -3.79
N CYS A 177 -26.85 -15.02 -3.34
CA CYS A 177 -27.61 -16.12 -3.91
C CYS A 177 -29.06 -15.68 -4.13
N SER A 178 -29.57 -15.82 -5.36
CA SER A 178 -30.97 -15.44 -5.67
C SER A 178 -32.01 -16.29 -4.96
N ASP A 179 -31.69 -17.54 -4.62
CA ASP A 179 -32.57 -18.40 -3.81
C ASP A 179 -32.52 -18.08 -2.29
N CYS A 180 -31.61 -17.18 -1.86
CA CYS A 180 -31.40 -16.75 -0.47
C CYS A 180 -31.16 -15.22 -0.44
N PRO A 181 -32.15 -14.42 -0.86
CA PRO A 181 -32.01 -12.97 -1.03
C PRO A 181 -31.81 -12.24 0.30
N ASP A 182 -32.17 -12.84 1.41
CA ASP A 182 -32.00 -12.37 2.78
C ASP A 182 -30.63 -12.66 3.38
N MET A 183 -29.66 -13.08 2.55
CA MET A 183 -28.34 -13.50 3.00
C MET A 183 -27.22 -12.99 2.09
N MET A 184 -26.18 -12.42 2.70
CA MET A 184 -24.92 -12.04 2.06
C MET A 184 -23.76 -12.69 2.79
N ILE A 185 -22.79 -13.23 2.03
CA ILE A 185 -21.64 -13.93 2.61
C ILE A 185 -20.34 -13.28 2.18
N GLY A 186 -19.47 -13.00 3.16
CA GLY A 186 -18.08 -12.59 2.95
C GLY A 186 -17.10 -13.70 3.36
N VAL A 187 -16.04 -13.92 2.58
CA VAL A 187 -14.99 -14.91 2.90
C VAL A 187 -13.62 -14.34 2.62
N LYS A 188 -12.64 -14.65 3.47
CA LYS A 188 -11.28 -14.12 3.36
C LYS A 188 -10.22 -15.22 3.40
N LYS A 189 -9.24 -15.10 2.49
CA LYS A 189 -7.93 -15.77 2.55
C LYS A 189 -6.91 -14.95 1.74
N GLY A 190 -5.91 -14.37 2.41
CA GLY A 190 -4.88 -13.55 1.79
C GLY A 190 -5.31 -12.12 1.48
N SER A 191 -6.41 -11.89 0.75
CA SER A 191 -6.90 -10.55 0.43
C SER A 191 -7.71 -9.95 1.58
N PRO A 192 -7.56 -8.65 1.93
CA PRO A 192 -8.25 -8.03 3.06
C PRO A 192 -9.76 -7.97 2.86
N LEU A 193 -10.51 -8.22 3.94
CA LEU A 193 -11.97 -8.09 3.99
C LEU A 193 -12.42 -7.75 5.43
N ILE A 194 -13.31 -6.78 5.53
CA ILE A 194 -13.79 -6.18 6.79
C ILE A 194 -15.32 -6.17 6.74
N LEU A 195 -15.96 -6.46 7.87
CA LEU A 195 -17.40 -6.22 8.06
C LEU A 195 -17.59 -4.96 8.91
N GLY A 196 -18.19 -3.91 8.36
CA GLY A 196 -18.75 -2.78 9.09
C GLY A 196 -20.12 -3.14 9.65
N VAL A 197 -20.35 -2.84 10.93
CA VAL A 197 -21.59 -3.13 11.65
C VAL A 197 -22.25 -1.81 12.03
N GLY A 198 -23.29 -1.43 11.30
CA GLY A 198 -24.08 -0.23 11.54
C GLY A 198 -25.42 -0.54 12.22
N GLU A 199 -26.27 0.48 12.37
CA GLU A 199 -27.61 0.34 12.91
C GLU A 199 -28.55 -0.21 11.82
N ASN A 200 -28.89 -1.51 11.91
CA ASN A 200 -29.67 -2.26 10.91
C ASN A 200 -29.06 -2.25 9.49
N GLU A 201 -27.76 -2.13 9.40
CA GLU A 201 -27.04 -2.22 8.13
C GLU A 201 -25.65 -2.84 8.31
N TYR A 202 -25.21 -3.54 7.29
CA TYR A 202 -23.92 -4.23 7.23
C TYR A 202 -23.22 -3.92 5.92
N ILE A 203 -21.91 -3.65 6.02
CA ILE A 203 -21.10 -3.35 4.84
C ILE A 203 -19.87 -4.25 4.85
N ILE A 204 -19.75 -5.12 3.84
CA ILE A 204 -18.53 -5.89 3.63
C ILE A 204 -17.66 -5.10 2.64
N ALA A 205 -16.46 -4.75 3.05
CA ALA A 205 -15.54 -4.02 2.18
C ALA A 205 -14.09 -4.52 2.29
N SER A 206 -13.32 -4.27 1.26
CA SER A 206 -11.89 -4.58 1.23
C SER A 206 -11.03 -3.54 1.95
N ASP A 207 -11.62 -2.38 2.33
CA ASP A 207 -10.94 -1.30 3.04
C ASP A 207 -11.91 -0.50 3.89
N ALA A 208 -11.45 -0.01 5.05
CA ALA A 208 -12.23 0.77 5.99
C ALA A 208 -12.72 2.10 5.42
N ALA A 209 -12.04 2.67 4.42
CA ALA A 209 -12.43 3.91 3.77
C ALA A 209 -13.83 3.86 3.14
N ALA A 210 -14.30 2.67 2.72
CA ALA A 210 -15.65 2.49 2.19
C ALA A 210 -16.73 2.34 3.27
N ILE A 211 -16.33 2.13 4.54
CA ILE A 211 -17.23 1.82 5.66
C ILE A 211 -17.47 3.05 6.54
N VAL A 212 -16.46 3.88 6.72
CA VAL A 212 -16.39 4.90 7.79
C VAL A 212 -17.52 5.94 7.77
N GLU A 213 -18.14 6.18 6.62
CA GLU A 213 -19.31 7.08 6.51
C GLU A 213 -20.56 6.50 7.19
N HIS A 214 -20.66 5.17 7.24
CA HIS A 214 -21.84 4.46 7.70
C HIS A 214 -21.68 3.97 9.15
N THR A 215 -20.49 3.53 9.52
CA THR A 215 -20.18 3.07 10.87
C THR A 215 -18.68 3.09 11.15
N THR A 216 -18.34 3.36 12.42
CA THR A 216 -16.98 3.20 12.94
C THR A 216 -16.73 1.85 13.59
N GLN A 217 -17.75 0.98 13.68
CA GLN A 217 -17.65 -0.34 14.27
C GLN A 217 -17.38 -1.40 13.21
N ALA A 218 -16.28 -2.13 13.33
CA ALA A 218 -15.87 -3.12 12.33
C ALA A 218 -15.32 -4.41 12.92
N ILE A 219 -15.46 -5.49 12.14
CA ILE A 219 -14.83 -6.78 12.37
C ILE A 219 -13.83 -7.06 11.25
N TYR A 220 -12.60 -7.37 11.62
CA TYR A 220 -11.55 -7.80 10.70
C TYR A 220 -11.53 -9.32 10.60
N LEU A 221 -11.79 -9.86 9.41
CA LEU A 221 -11.71 -11.29 9.16
C LEU A 221 -10.26 -11.76 9.13
N SER A 222 -10.03 -12.96 9.64
CA SER A 222 -8.76 -13.68 9.50
C SER A 222 -8.83 -14.66 8.32
N ASP A 223 -7.70 -15.19 7.89
CA ASP A 223 -7.65 -16.15 6.79
C ASP A 223 -8.41 -17.43 7.12
N GLY A 224 -9.20 -17.89 6.15
CA GLY A 224 -10.08 -19.05 6.32
C GLY A 224 -11.37 -18.76 7.09
N GLU A 225 -11.66 -17.49 7.38
CA GLU A 225 -12.92 -17.10 8.01
C GLU A 225 -13.97 -16.64 7.00
N MET A 226 -15.21 -16.90 7.36
CA MET A 226 -16.41 -16.56 6.63
C MET A 226 -17.37 -15.81 7.56
N VAL A 227 -17.96 -14.72 7.08
CA VAL A 227 -19.05 -14.00 7.73
C VAL A 227 -20.33 -14.15 6.92
N THR A 228 -21.41 -14.49 7.59
CA THR A 228 -22.77 -14.51 7.03
C THR A 228 -23.56 -13.37 7.67
N VAL A 229 -24.15 -12.54 6.82
CA VAL A 229 -25.00 -11.40 7.19
C VAL A 229 -26.42 -11.68 6.74
N GLY A 230 -27.41 -11.37 7.55
CA GLY A 230 -28.83 -11.51 7.25
C GLY A 230 -29.70 -10.66 8.15
N ASP A 231 -31.03 -10.77 8.01
CA ASP A 231 -32.01 -9.97 8.76
C ASP A 231 -31.89 -10.11 10.28
N ASN A 232 -31.42 -11.26 10.75
CA ASN A 232 -31.27 -11.55 12.17
C ASN A 232 -29.88 -11.18 12.73
N GLY A 233 -29.09 -10.47 11.97
CA GLY A 233 -27.73 -10.08 12.35
C GLY A 233 -26.64 -10.75 11.53
N PHE A 234 -25.47 -10.94 12.13
CA PHE A 234 -24.35 -11.62 11.49
C PHE A 234 -23.74 -12.68 12.42
N TYR A 235 -23.03 -13.62 11.83
CA TYR A 235 -22.16 -14.55 12.55
C TYR A 235 -20.93 -14.91 11.74
N THR A 236 -19.87 -15.30 12.45
CA THR A 236 -18.60 -15.67 11.84
C THR A 236 -18.24 -17.13 12.13
N LYS A 237 -17.68 -17.80 11.12
CA LYS A 237 -17.18 -19.17 11.22
C LYS A 237 -15.99 -19.40 10.30
N THR A 238 -15.26 -20.47 10.52
CA THR A 238 -14.24 -20.91 9.58
C THR A 238 -14.84 -21.63 8.38
N ILE A 239 -14.08 -21.77 7.30
CA ILE A 239 -14.42 -22.61 6.14
C ILE A 239 -14.68 -24.06 6.57
N SER A 240 -13.99 -24.53 7.63
CA SER A 240 -14.21 -25.84 8.27
C SER A 240 -15.44 -25.87 9.20
N ASN A 241 -16.31 -24.88 9.16
CA ASN A 241 -17.57 -24.77 9.89
C ASN A 241 -17.44 -24.65 11.43
N GLN A 242 -16.32 -24.15 11.94
CA GLN A 242 -16.15 -23.84 13.35
C GLN A 242 -16.59 -22.42 13.63
N GLN A 243 -17.48 -22.20 14.59
CA GLN A 243 -17.88 -20.85 15.00
C GLN A 243 -16.69 -20.08 15.58
N VAL A 244 -16.58 -18.81 15.19
CA VAL A 244 -15.56 -17.87 15.65
C VAL A 244 -16.25 -16.66 16.26
N GLN A 245 -15.93 -16.33 17.50
CA GLN A 245 -16.37 -15.07 18.10
C GLN A 245 -15.36 -13.98 17.77
N LYS A 246 -15.85 -12.85 17.27
CA LYS A 246 -15.05 -11.67 16.92
C LYS A 246 -15.45 -10.49 17.79
N GLU A 247 -14.45 -9.72 18.18
CA GLU A 247 -14.67 -8.43 18.85
C GLU A 247 -14.86 -7.33 17.82
N LEU A 248 -15.82 -6.44 18.08
CA LEU A 248 -15.98 -5.20 17.36
C LEU A 248 -14.82 -4.28 17.69
N LYS A 249 -14.19 -3.72 16.67
CA LYS A 249 -13.10 -2.75 16.78
C LYS A 249 -13.55 -1.42 16.20
N GLU A 250 -13.12 -0.34 16.81
CA GLU A 250 -13.35 0.99 16.29
C GLU A 250 -12.40 1.28 15.13
N ILE A 251 -12.95 1.84 14.05
CA ILE A 251 -12.17 2.33 12.90
C ILE A 251 -11.63 3.72 13.30
N GLU A 252 -10.31 3.84 13.37
CA GLU A 252 -9.63 5.07 13.80
C GLU A 252 -9.55 6.16 12.70
N ILE A 253 -10.08 5.91 11.51
CA ILE A 253 -10.04 6.83 10.35
C ILE A 253 -11.28 7.71 10.37
N SER A 254 -11.12 9.05 10.25
CA SER A 254 -12.23 9.99 10.06
C SER A 254 -12.44 10.33 8.57
N LEU A 255 -13.65 10.79 8.22
CA LEU A 255 -13.97 11.24 6.86
C LEU A 255 -13.08 12.39 6.39
N ASP A 256 -12.82 13.36 7.25
CA ASP A 256 -11.98 14.52 6.94
C ASP A 256 -10.58 14.11 6.45
N GLN A 257 -10.04 13.00 6.96
CA GLN A 257 -8.73 12.50 6.55
C GLN A 257 -8.72 11.92 5.12
N ILE A 258 -9.88 11.58 4.58
CA ILE A 258 -10.04 10.97 3.24
C ILE A 258 -10.39 12.04 2.19
N GLU A 259 -10.82 13.24 2.59
CA GLU A 259 -11.21 14.32 1.69
C GLU A 259 -10.00 15.12 1.20
N LEU A 260 -10.14 15.80 0.04
CA LEU A 260 -9.07 16.62 -0.56
C LEU A 260 -8.79 17.93 0.17
N GLU A 261 -9.69 18.40 1.04
CA GLU A 261 -9.53 19.63 1.84
C GLU A 261 -9.10 20.88 1.02
N GLY A 262 -9.54 20.96 -0.23
CA GLY A 262 -9.24 22.07 -1.14
C GLY A 262 -7.96 21.92 -1.97
N PHE A 263 -7.21 20.82 -1.81
CA PHE A 263 -6.12 20.48 -2.71
C PHE A 263 -6.66 19.92 -4.04
N GLU A 264 -5.90 20.08 -5.13
CA GLU A 264 -6.30 19.55 -6.44
C GLU A 264 -6.13 18.02 -6.51
N HIS A 265 -5.14 17.46 -5.77
CA HIS A 265 -4.76 16.05 -5.79
C HIS A 265 -4.41 15.54 -4.40
N TYR A 266 -4.64 14.25 -4.14
CA TYR A 266 -4.22 13.58 -2.89
C TYR A 266 -2.71 13.65 -2.69
N MET A 267 -1.91 13.40 -3.73
CA MET A 267 -0.45 13.49 -3.63
C MET A 267 -0.01 14.89 -3.18
N GLN A 268 -0.65 15.96 -3.67
CA GLN A 268 -0.35 17.33 -3.25
C GLN A 268 -0.66 17.53 -1.76
N LYS A 269 -1.85 17.09 -1.33
CA LYS A 269 -2.26 17.11 0.09
C LYS A 269 -1.26 16.35 0.94
N GLU A 270 -0.91 15.12 0.57
CA GLU A 270 -0.02 14.23 1.31
C GLU A 270 1.42 14.76 1.40
N ILE A 271 1.91 15.44 0.37
CA ILE A 271 3.18 16.18 0.44
C ILE A 271 3.08 17.32 1.45
N ALA A 272 1.98 18.10 1.41
CA ALA A 272 1.77 19.21 2.34
C ALA A 272 1.52 18.77 3.78
N GLU A 273 0.97 17.58 3.99
CA GLU A 273 0.73 16.99 5.32
C GLU A 273 1.98 16.45 6.01
N GLN A 274 3.12 16.31 5.33
CA GLN A 274 4.32 15.70 5.90
C GLN A 274 4.77 16.33 7.23
N PRO A 275 4.75 17.66 7.44
CA PRO A 275 5.08 18.24 8.73
C PRO A 275 4.20 17.66 9.85
N LYS A 276 2.89 17.64 9.65
CA LYS A 276 1.93 17.13 10.63
C LYS A 276 2.05 15.60 10.81
N ALA A 277 2.28 14.87 9.73
CA ALA A 277 2.49 13.43 9.75
C ALA A 277 3.73 13.05 10.59
N ILE A 278 4.84 13.76 10.40
CA ILE A 278 6.06 13.55 11.19
C ILE A 278 5.83 13.90 12.65
N GLU A 279 5.22 15.07 12.94
CA GLU A 279 4.87 15.47 14.30
C GLU A 279 4.04 14.40 15.02
N THR A 280 3.00 13.89 14.36
CA THR A 280 2.13 12.84 14.91
C THR A 280 2.90 11.53 15.10
N CYS A 281 3.76 11.17 14.15
CA CYS A 281 4.63 9.99 14.24
C CYS A 281 5.57 10.07 15.45
N LEU A 282 6.11 11.25 15.77
CA LEU A 282 6.99 11.47 16.90
C LEU A 282 6.22 11.58 18.23
N GLY A 283 4.95 11.93 18.20
CA GLY A 283 4.11 12.26 19.36
C GLY A 283 4.10 11.17 20.42
N GLY A 284 4.49 11.55 21.66
CA GLY A 284 4.55 10.64 22.82
C GLY A 284 5.67 9.60 22.79
N ARG A 285 6.59 9.69 21.82
CA ARG A 285 7.68 8.71 21.64
C ARG A 285 9.06 9.23 22.05
N ILE A 286 9.23 10.51 22.25
CA ILE A 286 10.53 11.14 22.51
C ILE A 286 10.62 11.61 23.96
N ASP A 287 11.64 11.15 24.69
CA ASP A 287 12.05 11.63 26.01
C ASP A 287 13.38 12.39 25.85
N LEU A 288 13.27 13.69 25.56
CA LEU A 288 14.43 14.56 25.38
C LEU A 288 15.31 14.62 26.62
N LYS A 289 14.69 14.62 27.84
CA LYS A 289 15.42 14.74 29.10
C LYS A 289 16.42 13.62 29.33
N ASN A 290 16.04 12.40 28.96
CA ASN A 290 16.86 11.19 29.15
C ASN A 290 17.55 10.71 27.87
N GLY A 291 17.37 11.42 26.75
CA GLY A 291 17.89 11.01 25.43
C GLY A 291 17.39 9.61 25.03
N ARG A 292 16.09 9.34 25.22
CA ARG A 292 15.49 8.02 24.99
C ARG A 292 14.29 8.13 24.03
N VAL A 293 14.01 7.00 23.39
CA VAL A 293 12.82 6.83 22.56
C VAL A 293 11.92 5.74 23.14
N ILE A 294 10.62 5.96 23.11
CA ILE A 294 9.60 5.05 23.63
C ILE A 294 8.81 4.48 22.45
N LEU A 295 9.15 3.27 22.03
CA LEU A 295 8.42 2.50 21.02
C LEU A 295 7.67 1.38 21.73
N GLY A 296 6.44 1.66 22.18
CA GLY A 296 5.65 0.77 23.03
C GLY A 296 5.48 -0.63 22.45
N GLY A 297 5.24 -0.74 21.13
CA GLY A 297 5.09 -2.03 20.45
C GLY A 297 6.35 -2.90 20.43
N LEU A 298 7.54 -2.32 20.71
CA LEU A 298 8.81 -3.05 20.77
C LEU A 298 9.31 -3.28 22.22
N GLN A 299 8.58 -2.79 23.23
CA GLN A 299 9.05 -2.73 24.61
C GLN A 299 9.53 -4.09 25.14
N ASN A 300 8.81 -5.14 24.84
CA ASN A 300 9.12 -6.50 25.31
C ASN A 300 10.31 -7.14 24.58
N TYR A 301 10.69 -6.63 23.42
CA TYR A 301 11.70 -7.20 22.53
C TYR A 301 13.02 -6.43 22.50
N PHE A 302 13.13 -5.30 23.20
CA PHE A 302 14.37 -4.50 23.19
C PHE A 302 15.59 -5.27 23.71
N ARG A 303 15.40 -6.28 24.55
CA ARG A 303 16.51 -7.12 25.02
C ARG A 303 17.11 -7.95 23.87
N GLU A 304 16.25 -8.57 23.07
CA GLU A 304 16.62 -9.36 21.89
C GLU A 304 17.21 -8.44 20.81
N LEU A 305 16.55 -7.33 20.51
CA LEU A 305 16.98 -6.36 19.51
C LEU A 305 18.35 -5.75 19.84
N THR A 306 18.62 -5.45 21.11
CA THR A 306 19.92 -4.93 21.55
C THR A 306 21.05 -5.97 21.38
N ARG A 307 20.71 -7.27 21.46
CA ARG A 307 21.63 -8.39 21.30
C ARG A 307 21.66 -8.97 19.89
N ALA A 308 20.82 -8.47 19.01
CA ALA A 308 20.80 -8.92 17.62
C ALA A 308 22.18 -8.81 16.99
N LYS A 309 22.58 -9.87 16.28
CA LYS A 309 23.84 -9.91 15.54
C LYS A 309 23.72 -9.23 14.19
N ARG A 310 22.52 -9.24 13.60
CA ARG A 310 22.21 -8.68 12.29
C ARG A 310 20.74 -8.35 12.20
N PHE A 311 20.41 -7.30 11.46
CA PHE A 311 19.07 -7.07 10.96
C PHE A 311 19.00 -7.35 9.46
N ILE A 312 17.86 -7.83 9.01
CA ILE A 312 17.48 -7.84 7.60
C ILE A 312 16.21 -7.01 7.49
N VAL A 313 16.26 -5.97 6.66
CA VAL A 313 15.10 -5.15 6.34
C VAL A 313 14.55 -5.64 5.01
N THR A 314 13.26 -5.96 4.96
CA THR A 314 12.59 -6.43 3.74
C THR A 314 11.40 -5.55 3.40
N ALA A 315 11.32 -5.09 2.16
CA ALA A 315 10.30 -4.18 1.70
C ALA A 315 10.21 -4.14 0.16
N CYS A 316 9.26 -3.37 -0.37
CA CYS A 316 9.10 -3.10 -1.80
C CYS A 316 9.04 -1.58 -2.06
N GLY A 317 9.55 -1.14 -3.23
CA GLY A 317 9.44 0.24 -3.73
C GLY A 317 9.94 1.31 -2.74
N THR A 318 9.13 2.33 -2.49
CA THR A 318 9.43 3.44 -1.57
C THR A 318 9.83 2.95 -0.16
N ALA A 319 9.18 1.92 0.36
CA ALA A 319 9.50 1.34 1.66
C ALA A 319 10.90 0.67 1.67
N TRP A 320 11.33 0.10 0.55
CA TRP A 320 12.68 -0.44 0.39
C TRP A 320 13.73 0.69 0.41
N HIS A 321 13.47 1.84 -0.24
CA HIS A 321 14.34 3.02 -0.15
C HIS A 321 14.44 3.56 1.28
N ALA A 322 13.32 3.59 2.03
CA ALA A 322 13.36 3.92 3.46
C ALA A 322 14.18 2.91 4.25
N GLY A 323 14.11 1.63 3.88
CA GLY A 323 14.93 0.56 4.46
C GLY A 323 16.43 0.83 4.31
N ILE A 324 16.90 1.28 3.15
CA ILE A 324 18.31 1.64 2.93
C ILE A 324 18.74 2.83 3.81
N VAL A 325 17.86 3.83 4.00
CA VAL A 325 18.14 4.88 5.00
C VAL A 325 18.28 4.27 6.39
N GLY A 326 17.38 3.32 6.74
CA GLY A 326 17.42 2.59 7.99
C GLY A 326 18.69 1.76 8.20
N GLU A 327 19.23 1.15 7.15
CA GLU A 327 20.53 0.47 7.16
C GLU A 327 21.63 1.43 7.65
N PHE A 328 21.79 2.56 6.98
CA PHE A 328 22.79 3.55 7.38
C PHE A 328 22.59 4.06 8.81
N LEU A 329 21.33 4.31 9.22
CA LEU A 329 21.00 4.76 10.57
C LEU A 329 21.37 3.71 11.64
N LEU A 330 20.96 2.46 11.45
CA LEU A 330 21.20 1.39 12.40
C LEU A 330 22.67 1.01 12.48
N GLU A 331 23.39 0.97 11.35
CA GLU A 331 24.81 0.70 11.32
C GLU A 331 25.62 1.82 11.97
N GLN A 332 25.31 3.08 11.65
CA GLN A 332 26.03 4.22 12.20
C GLN A 332 25.73 4.45 13.69
N LEU A 333 24.47 4.39 14.12
CA LEU A 333 24.05 4.76 15.46
C LEU A 333 23.96 3.57 16.42
N ALA A 334 23.60 2.38 15.95
CA ALA A 334 23.45 1.20 16.81
C ALA A 334 24.59 0.18 16.65
N ARG A 335 25.42 0.31 15.63
CA ARG A 335 26.51 -0.61 15.30
C ARG A 335 26.05 -2.06 15.18
N ILE A 336 24.94 -2.25 14.49
CA ILE A 336 24.38 -3.57 14.16
C ILE A 336 24.44 -3.70 12.63
N PRO A 337 25.06 -4.76 12.08
CA PRO A 337 25.04 -5.01 10.64
C PRO A 337 23.61 -5.13 10.12
N VAL A 338 23.32 -4.49 8.99
CA VAL A 338 22.00 -4.51 8.36
C VAL A 338 22.14 -4.88 6.90
N GLU A 339 21.21 -5.67 6.39
CA GLU A 339 21.03 -5.94 4.96
C GLU A 339 19.63 -5.50 4.56
N VAL A 340 19.49 -4.86 3.40
CA VAL A 340 18.19 -4.43 2.88
C VAL A 340 17.87 -5.18 1.61
N GLU A 341 16.79 -5.94 1.62
CA GLU A 341 16.42 -6.81 0.52
C GLU A 341 15.05 -6.47 -0.05
N TYR A 342 14.91 -6.61 -1.36
CA TYR A 342 13.59 -6.67 -1.96
C TYR A 342 12.83 -7.88 -1.42
N ALA A 343 11.59 -7.66 -0.98
CA ALA A 343 10.80 -8.73 -0.37
C ALA A 343 10.54 -9.89 -1.35
N SER A 344 10.35 -9.59 -2.63
CA SER A 344 10.24 -10.58 -3.71
C SER A 344 11.47 -11.48 -3.81
N GLU A 345 12.68 -10.89 -3.75
CA GLU A 345 13.92 -11.66 -3.83
C GLU A 345 14.21 -12.44 -2.55
N PHE A 346 14.00 -11.81 -1.38
CA PHE A 346 14.16 -12.48 -0.08
C PHE A 346 13.35 -13.77 0.01
N ARG A 347 12.11 -13.72 -0.45
CA ARG A 347 11.18 -14.85 -0.43
C ARG A 347 11.71 -16.09 -1.17
N TYR A 348 12.35 -15.91 -2.35
CA TYR A 348 12.71 -17.01 -3.24
C TYR A 348 14.18 -17.42 -3.20
N ARG A 349 15.08 -16.55 -2.76
CA ARG A 349 16.52 -16.84 -2.74
C ARG A 349 16.99 -17.78 -1.63
N ASN A 350 16.09 -18.28 -0.77
CA ASN A 350 16.43 -19.13 0.37
C ASN A 350 17.41 -18.42 1.35
N PRO A 351 17.01 -17.33 2.01
CA PRO A 351 17.90 -16.47 2.80
C PRO A 351 18.52 -17.23 3.97
N ILE A 352 19.76 -16.86 4.33
CA ILE A 352 20.45 -17.39 5.50
C ILE A 352 19.96 -16.62 6.74
N LEU A 353 19.22 -17.29 7.61
CA LEU A 353 18.70 -16.75 8.87
C LEU A 353 19.34 -17.48 10.04
N GLU A 354 20.38 -16.87 10.63
CA GLU A 354 21.09 -17.41 11.77
C GLU A 354 20.45 -16.97 13.09
N GLU A 355 20.73 -17.69 14.16
CA GLU A 355 20.32 -17.29 15.51
C GLU A 355 20.85 -15.87 15.86
N GLY A 356 19.95 -15.00 16.30
CA GLY A 356 20.24 -13.58 16.56
C GLY A 356 20.03 -12.69 15.36
N THR A 357 19.47 -13.20 14.24
CA THR A 357 18.95 -12.36 13.13
C THR A 357 17.53 -11.92 13.46
N ALA A 358 17.24 -10.61 13.32
CA ALA A 358 15.89 -10.09 13.35
C ALA A 358 15.51 -9.54 11.97
N VAL A 359 14.28 -9.78 11.52
CA VAL A 359 13.77 -9.33 10.22
C VAL A 359 12.76 -8.21 10.43
N ILE A 360 12.94 -7.09 9.74
CA ILE A 360 12.08 -5.91 9.82
C ILE A 360 11.36 -5.74 8.49
N ALA A 361 10.04 -5.90 8.49
CA ALA A 361 9.20 -5.57 7.35
C ALA A 361 8.77 -4.11 7.39
N ILE A 362 8.90 -3.41 6.26
CA ILE A 362 8.38 -2.05 6.11
C ILE A 362 7.30 -2.04 5.03
N SER A 363 6.10 -1.58 5.37
CA SER A 363 4.99 -1.48 4.43
C SER A 363 4.02 -0.37 4.84
N GLN A 364 3.68 0.53 3.93
CA GLN A 364 2.67 1.55 4.20
C GLN A 364 1.29 0.89 4.45
N SER A 365 0.84 0.04 3.55
CA SER A 365 -0.47 -0.62 3.65
C SER A 365 -0.51 -1.76 4.67
N GLY A 366 0.65 -2.39 4.94
CA GLY A 366 0.72 -3.63 5.71
C GLY A 366 0.06 -4.84 5.04
N GLU A 367 -0.20 -4.75 3.72
CA GLU A 367 -0.88 -5.77 2.92
C GLU A 367 -0.07 -6.18 1.67
N THR A 368 1.18 -5.74 1.54
CA THR A 368 2.03 -6.08 0.39
C THR A 368 2.37 -7.57 0.40
N ALA A 369 1.97 -8.30 -0.64
CA ALA A 369 2.04 -9.75 -0.70
C ALA A 369 3.47 -10.29 -0.50
N ASP A 370 4.46 -9.78 -1.23
CA ASP A 370 5.84 -10.23 -1.10
C ASP A 370 6.40 -9.95 0.29
N THR A 371 6.09 -8.79 0.87
CA THR A 371 6.55 -8.42 2.22
C THR A 371 5.93 -9.33 3.28
N LEU A 372 4.65 -9.68 3.12
CA LEU A 372 3.97 -10.63 4.01
C LEU A 372 4.62 -12.01 3.93
N ALA A 373 4.80 -12.54 2.71
CA ALA A 373 5.43 -13.84 2.51
C ALA A 373 6.88 -13.90 3.02
N ALA A 374 7.64 -12.79 2.90
CA ALA A 374 8.97 -12.69 3.47
C ALA A 374 8.96 -12.80 5.01
N ILE A 375 7.99 -12.19 5.67
CA ILE A 375 7.80 -12.28 7.14
C ILE A 375 7.38 -13.69 7.56
N GLU A 376 6.45 -14.30 6.84
CA GLU A 376 6.04 -15.68 7.12
C GLU A 376 7.23 -16.64 7.03
N LEU A 377 8.03 -16.54 5.97
CA LEU A 377 9.27 -17.31 5.82
C LEU A 377 10.27 -17.07 6.97
N ALA A 378 10.45 -15.81 7.39
CA ALA A 378 11.34 -15.46 8.50
C ALA A 378 10.88 -16.12 9.81
N LYS A 379 9.57 -16.10 10.10
CA LYS A 379 8.98 -16.74 11.29
C LYS A 379 9.06 -18.26 11.24
N GLU A 380 8.78 -18.89 10.10
CA GLU A 380 8.94 -20.33 9.90
C GLU A 380 10.36 -20.80 10.22
N ARG A 381 11.36 -19.93 9.98
CA ARG A 381 12.77 -20.19 10.29
C ARG A 381 13.20 -19.75 11.69
N GLY A 382 12.26 -19.31 12.51
CA GLY A 382 12.51 -18.94 13.90
C GLY A 382 13.20 -17.58 14.11
N SER A 383 13.22 -16.70 13.12
CA SER A 383 13.71 -15.33 13.27
C SER A 383 12.64 -14.45 13.91
N LEU A 384 13.08 -13.49 14.75
CA LEU A 384 12.22 -12.45 15.29
C LEU A 384 11.76 -11.54 14.14
N ALA A 385 10.46 -11.43 13.94
CA ALA A 385 9.85 -10.66 12.86
C ALA A 385 9.18 -9.38 13.40
N LEU A 386 9.59 -8.23 12.86
CA LEU A 386 9.08 -6.92 13.25
C LEU A 386 8.37 -6.24 12.08
N GLY A 387 7.32 -5.44 12.38
CA GLY A 387 6.59 -4.65 11.38
C GLY A 387 6.70 -3.14 11.62
N ILE A 388 7.04 -2.37 10.59
CA ILE A 388 6.88 -0.92 10.54
C ILE A 388 5.78 -0.64 9.52
N VAL A 389 4.56 -0.38 9.97
CA VAL A 389 3.37 -0.28 9.12
C VAL A 389 2.53 0.95 9.46
N ASN A 390 1.74 1.44 8.52
CA ASN A 390 0.84 2.56 8.81
C ASN A 390 -0.57 2.09 9.20
N VAL A 391 -1.10 1.09 8.51
CA VAL A 391 -2.49 0.65 8.72
C VAL A 391 -2.61 -0.25 9.94
N VAL A 392 -3.38 0.22 10.92
CA VAL A 392 -3.66 -0.52 12.17
C VAL A 392 -4.44 -1.79 11.84
N GLY A 393 -4.03 -2.91 12.43
CA GLY A 393 -4.69 -4.19 12.23
C GLY A 393 -4.48 -4.83 10.84
N SER A 394 -3.56 -4.30 10.02
CA SER A 394 -3.19 -4.91 8.74
C SER A 394 -2.59 -6.30 8.91
N THR A 395 -2.54 -7.07 7.82
CA THR A 395 -2.07 -8.46 7.87
C THR A 395 -0.62 -8.57 8.36
N ILE A 396 0.30 -7.73 7.86
CA ILE A 396 1.69 -7.69 8.35
C ILE A 396 1.74 -7.35 9.85
N ALA A 397 0.93 -6.36 10.31
CA ALA A 397 0.88 -6.01 11.73
C ALA A 397 0.43 -7.15 12.64
N ARG A 398 -0.47 -8.01 12.15
CA ARG A 398 -0.94 -9.19 12.91
C ARG A 398 0.00 -10.39 12.83
N THR A 399 0.74 -10.50 11.73
CA THR A 399 1.65 -11.64 11.49
C THR A 399 2.98 -11.47 12.20
N THR A 400 3.46 -10.23 12.36
CA THR A 400 4.73 -9.93 13.04
C THR A 400 4.63 -10.12 14.55
N ASP A 401 5.77 -10.42 15.21
CA ASP A 401 5.85 -10.64 16.65
C ASP A 401 5.71 -9.31 17.43
N ALA A 402 6.15 -8.22 16.82
CA ALA A 402 6.08 -6.87 17.36
C ALA A 402 6.19 -5.83 16.24
N GLY A 403 5.89 -4.56 16.54
CA GLY A 403 6.00 -3.54 15.50
C GLY A 403 5.74 -2.12 15.96
N VAL A 404 5.82 -1.19 15.00
CA VAL A 404 5.56 0.23 15.21
C VAL A 404 4.63 0.73 14.11
N TYR A 405 3.54 1.38 14.51
CA TYR A 405 2.67 2.10 13.58
C TYR A 405 3.22 3.49 13.26
N LEU A 406 3.14 3.91 11.99
CA LEU A 406 3.59 5.23 11.54
C LEU A 406 2.70 6.36 12.09
N ARG A 407 1.39 6.15 12.20
CA ARG A 407 0.39 7.11 12.69
C ARG A 407 0.26 8.36 11.81
N VAL A 408 0.35 8.20 10.49
CA VAL A 408 0.32 9.34 9.54
C VAL A 408 -1.02 9.50 8.82
N GLY A 409 -2.05 8.80 9.29
CA GLY A 409 -3.36 8.79 8.63
C GLY A 409 -3.35 8.02 7.30
N PRO A 410 -4.47 8.03 6.56
CA PRO A 410 -4.55 7.41 5.24
C PRO A 410 -3.60 8.08 4.24
N GLU A 411 -3.01 7.29 3.35
CA GLU A 411 -2.26 7.75 2.19
C GLU A 411 -2.91 7.13 0.95
N ILE A 412 -3.56 7.97 0.13
CA ILE A 412 -4.46 7.59 -0.96
C ILE A 412 -3.77 7.67 -2.31
N GLY A 413 -2.98 8.71 -2.55
CA GLY A 413 -2.18 8.84 -3.78
C GLY A 413 -1.36 7.58 -4.02
N VAL A 414 -1.36 7.04 -5.25
CA VAL A 414 -0.66 5.78 -5.57
C VAL A 414 0.83 5.91 -5.27
N ALA A 415 1.46 7.01 -5.66
CA ALA A 415 2.86 7.30 -5.32
C ALA A 415 2.97 7.71 -3.84
N SER A 416 3.69 6.93 -3.05
CA SER A 416 3.86 7.17 -1.61
C SER A 416 4.75 8.41 -1.34
N THR A 417 4.38 9.22 -0.34
CA THR A 417 5.07 10.47 0.03
C THR A 417 5.27 10.58 1.54
N LYS A 418 4.21 10.88 2.31
CA LYS A 418 4.28 11.08 3.78
C LYS A 418 4.65 9.79 4.52
N ALA A 419 4.32 8.62 3.98
CA ALA A 419 4.70 7.36 4.59
C ALA A 419 6.24 7.17 4.55
N PHE A 420 6.93 7.58 3.48
CA PHE A 420 8.40 7.52 3.39
C PHE A 420 9.06 8.30 4.53
N THR A 421 8.71 9.57 4.70
CA THR A 421 9.30 10.43 5.75
C THR A 421 9.02 9.89 7.15
N ALA A 422 7.84 9.34 7.39
CA ALA A 422 7.49 8.71 8.66
C ALA A 422 8.23 7.36 8.88
N GLN A 423 8.42 6.56 7.83
CA GLN A 423 9.24 5.34 7.91
C GLN A 423 10.67 5.67 8.32
N VAL A 424 11.25 6.68 7.69
CA VAL A 424 12.60 7.18 8.04
C VAL A 424 12.62 7.70 9.49
N ALA A 425 11.59 8.43 9.93
CA ALA A 425 11.49 8.91 11.31
C ALA A 425 11.44 7.76 12.34
N VAL A 426 10.66 6.70 12.07
CA VAL A 426 10.60 5.50 12.93
C VAL A 426 11.94 4.77 12.96
N LEU A 427 12.60 4.62 11.81
CA LEU A 427 13.93 3.99 11.71
C LEU A 427 15.00 4.81 12.46
N ALA A 428 14.95 6.15 12.37
CA ALA A 428 15.83 7.03 13.15
C ALA A 428 15.59 6.87 14.66
N MET A 429 14.33 6.87 15.11
CA MET A 429 13.98 6.62 16.51
C MET A 429 14.47 5.24 16.99
N LEU A 430 14.29 4.19 16.19
CA LEU A 430 14.75 2.85 16.51
C LEU A 430 16.28 2.79 16.61
N ALA A 431 16.99 3.41 15.67
CA ALA A 431 18.45 3.46 15.66
C ALA A 431 19.02 4.22 16.85
N ILE A 432 18.41 5.35 17.22
CA ILE A 432 18.79 6.13 18.42
C ILE A 432 18.57 5.31 19.69
N GLU A 433 17.42 4.67 19.86
CA GLU A 433 17.11 3.87 21.05
C GLU A 433 18.03 2.65 21.18
N LEU A 434 18.27 1.92 20.09
CA LEU A 434 19.21 0.80 20.10
C LEU A 434 20.65 1.26 20.34
N GLY A 435 21.05 2.39 19.74
CA GLY A 435 22.35 3.02 19.99
C GLY A 435 22.53 3.38 21.46
N ARG A 436 21.52 3.98 22.09
CA ARG A 436 21.50 4.31 23.52
C ARG A 436 21.64 3.08 24.43
N ARG A 437 21.13 1.95 24.00
CA ARG A 437 21.26 0.69 24.74
C ARG A 437 22.62 0.02 24.54
N ARG A 438 23.36 0.40 23.52
CA ARG A 438 24.65 -0.22 23.17
C ARG A 438 25.86 0.66 23.49
N HIS A 439 25.95 1.84 22.91
CA HIS A 439 27.15 2.67 23.02
C HIS A 439 26.95 4.17 22.86
N LEU A 440 25.78 4.63 22.35
CA LEU A 440 25.55 6.06 22.10
C LEU A 440 25.41 6.81 23.43
N SER A 441 26.14 7.92 23.60
CA SER A 441 26.06 8.74 24.80
C SER A 441 24.70 9.44 24.93
N CYS A 442 24.34 9.88 26.13
CA CYS A 442 23.10 10.62 26.37
C CYS A 442 23.08 11.93 25.57
N ASP A 443 24.17 12.67 25.61
CA ASP A 443 24.28 13.99 24.97
C ASP A 443 24.10 13.91 23.46
N VAL A 444 24.75 12.94 22.81
CA VAL A 444 24.59 12.72 21.35
C VAL A 444 23.17 12.31 21.01
N ALA A 445 22.55 11.45 21.80
CA ALA A 445 21.15 11.06 21.58
C ALA A 445 20.20 12.25 21.77
N GLN A 446 20.41 13.07 22.81
CA GLN A 446 19.63 14.29 23.03
C GLN A 446 19.76 15.26 21.86
N GLN A 447 20.97 15.45 21.33
CA GLN A 447 21.19 16.30 20.16
C GLN A 447 20.41 15.79 18.95
N LEU A 448 20.53 14.49 18.60
CA LEU A 448 19.79 13.88 17.51
C LEU A 448 18.28 13.98 17.68
N LEU A 449 17.78 13.79 18.90
CA LEU A 449 16.35 13.90 19.20
C LEU A 449 15.85 15.35 19.13
N ASN A 450 16.64 16.32 19.57
CA ASN A 450 16.32 17.74 19.39
C ASN A 450 16.23 18.10 17.89
N ASP A 451 17.20 17.66 17.09
CA ASP A 451 17.18 17.86 15.63
C ASP A 451 15.95 17.18 15.01
N LEU A 452 15.60 15.97 15.45
CA LEU A 452 14.45 15.20 14.93
C LEU A 452 13.11 15.91 15.24
N VAL A 453 12.96 16.51 16.42
CA VAL A 453 11.76 17.27 16.80
C VAL A 453 11.57 18.52 15.93
N LEU A 454 12.64 19.08 15.40
CA LEU A 454 12.61 20.26 14.53
C LEU A 454 12.32 19.92 13.05
N ILE A 455 12.35 18.65 12.66
CA ILE A 455 12.12 18.23 11.26
C ILE A 455 10.76 18.70 10.71
N PRO A 456 9.64 18.63 11.44
CA PRO A 456 8.35 19.13 10.95
C PRO A 456 8.41 20.58 10.46
N ASP A 457 8.95 21.49 11.23
CA ASP A 457 9.07 22.91 10.87
C ASP A 457 10.00 23.11 9.67
N LYS A 458 11.09 22.36 9.60
CA LYS A 458 12.03 22.39 8.49
C LYS A 458 11.39 21.87 7.20
N VAL A 459 10.61 20.82 7.26
CA VAL A 459 9.83 20.32 6.10
C VAL A 459 8.78 21.34 5.66
N ALA A 460 8.10 21.98 6.63
CA ALA A 460 7.12 23.03 6.32
C ALA A 460 7.73 24.21 5.56
N SER A 461 8.95 24.63 5.90
CA SER A 461 9.64 25.73 5.20
C SER A 461 9.93 25.46 3.73
N ILE A 462 10.13 24.18 3.34
CA ILE A 462 10.41 23.78 1.95
C ILE A 462 9.19 24.02 1.06
N MET A 463 7.96 23.89 1.59
CA MET A 463 6.72 24.08 0.83
C MET A 463 6.63 25.46 0.18
N GLY A 464 7.24 26.50 0.77
CA GLY A 464 7.31 27.85 0.20
C GLY A 464 8.04 27.94 -1.15
N GLN A 465 8.81 26.92 -1.52
CA GLN A 465 9.52 26.86 -2.79
C GLN A 465 8.75 26.13 -3.90
N SER A 466 7.52 25.66 -3.63
CA SER A 466 6.75 24.82 -4.56
C SER A 466 6.60 25.45 -5.96
N GLU A 467 6.30 26.76 -6.05
CA GLU A 467 6.14 27.44 -7.35
C GLU A 467 7.47 27.58 -8.09
N TYR A 468 8.58 27.80 -7.38
CA TYR A 468 9.91 27.79 -7.99
C TYR A 468 10.29 26.40 -8.52
N ILE A 469 10.01 25.33 -7.75
CA ILE A 469 10.24 23.96 -8.19
C ILE A 469 9.40 23.63 -9.43
N LYS A 470 8.16 24.15 -9.51
CA LYS A 470 7.32 24.04 -10.71
C LYS A 470 7.95 24.69 -11.95
N GLN A 471 8.61 25.85 -11.79
CA GLN A 471 9.35 26.49 -12.88
C GLN A 471 10.53 25.62 -13.34
N ILE A 472 11.25 24.98 -12.42
CA ILE A 472 12.32 24.02 -12.74
C ILE A 472 11.76 22.82 -13.52
N ALA A 473 10.65 22.26 -13.07
CA ALA A 473 9.96 21.17 -13.78
C ALA A 473 9.58 21.61 -15.20
N ALA A 474 8.97 22.79 -15.37
CA ALA A 474 8.56 23.33 -16.67
C ALA A 474 9.74 23.52 -17.64
N ALA A 475 10.89 23.97 -17.13
CA ALA A 475 12.09 24.16 -17.94
C ALA A 475 12.72 22.85 -18.47
N ASN A 476 12.36 21.71 -17.89
CA ASN A 476 12.98 20.41 -18.19
C ASN A 476 11.97 19.32 -18.60
N ILE A 477 10.68 19.65 -18.72
CA ILE A 477 9.59 18.68 -18.91
C ILE A 477 9.64 17.93 -20.24
N ASP A 478 10.28 18.51 -21.25
CA ASP A 478 10.47 17.94 -22.59
C ASP A 478 11.60 16.89 -22.64
N LYS A 479 12.41 16.81 -21.59
CA LYS A 479 13.53 15.88 -21.50
C LYS A 479 13.05 14.47 -21.11
N PRO A 480 13.30 13.43 -21.96
CA PRO A 480 12.74 12.10 -21.75
C PRO A 480 13.46 11.27 -20.68
N ASN A 481 14.69 11.64 -20.32
CA ASN A 481 15.54 10.88 -19.40
C ASN A 481 16.20 11.79 -18.37
N TRP A 482 16.19 11.39 -17.10
CA TRP A 482 16.78 12.13 -16.01
C TRP A 482 17.65 11.23 -15.14
N LEU A 483 18.75 11.78 -14.57
CA LEU A 483 19.54 11.12 -13.55
C LEU A 483 19.34 11.78 -12.19
N PHE A 484 19.25 10.96 -11.14
CA PHE A 484 19.20 11.38 -9.74
C PHE A 484 20.43 10.85 -9.02
N LEU A 485 21.18 11.72 -8.39
CA LEU A 485 22.53 11.44 -7.90
C LEU A 485 22.66 11.86 -6.43
N GLY A 486 22.97 10.91 -5.58
CA GLY A 486 23.18 11.13 -4.15
C GLY A 486 24.37 10.34 -3.62
N ARG A 487 24.81 10.67 -2.39
CA ARG A 487 25.84 9.92 -1.67
C ARG A 487 25.45 9.70 -0.22
N GLY A 488 25.93 8.61 0.41
CA GLY A 488 25.61 8.28 1.78
C GLY A 488 24.10 8.27 2.02
N PHE A 489 23.62 8.95 3.05
CA PHE A 489 22.19 9.04 3.39
C PHE A 489 21.30 9.60 2.27
N ASN A 490 21.87 10.38 1.34
CA ASN A 490 21.13 10.95 0.23
C ASN A 490 21.13 10.06 -1.04
N TYR A 491 21.82 8.92 -1.06
CA TYR A 491 21.71 7.96 -2.15
C TYR A 491 20.32 7.33 -2.24
N PRO A 492 19.74 6.77 -1.16
CA PRO A 492 18.36 6.26 -1.22
C PRO A 492 17.32 7.35 -1.51
N VAL A 493 17.59 8.61 -1.18
CA VAL A 493 16.73 9.74 -1.57
C VAL A 493 16.78 10.00 -3.08
N ALA A 494 17.93 9.84 -3.71
CA ALA A 494 18.07 9.92 -5.17
C ALA A 494 17.28 8.79 -5.86
N LEU A 495 17.30 7.56 -5.31
CA LEU A 495 16.47 6.46 -5.78
C LEU A 495 14.98 6.80 -5.67
N GLU A 496 14.56 7.36 -4.53
CA GLU A 496 13.16 7.73 -4.27
C GLU A 496 12.68 8.85 -5.19
N GLY A 497 13.49 9.90 -5.41
CA GLY A 497 13.18 10.97 -6.36
C GLY A 497 13.02 10.46 -7.79
N ALA A 498 13.91 9.57 -8.23
CA ALA A 498 13.80 8.93 -9.53
C ALA A 498 12.55 8.05 -9.65
N LEU A 499 12.20 7.31 -8.59
CA LEU A 499 10.98 6.51 -8.53
C LEU A 499 9.75 7.40 -8.66
N LYS A 500 9.63 8.47 -7.86
CA LYS A 500 8.49 9.39 -7.94
C LYS A 500 8.32 9.99 -9.33
N LEU A 501 9.41 10.45 -9.96
CA LEU A 501 9.32 11.04 -11.28
C LEU A 501 8.81 10.02 -12.32
N LYS A 502 9.36 8.81 -12.36
CA LYS A 502 8.94 7.79 -13.34
C LYS A 502 7.51 7.30 -13.12
N GLU A 503 7.07 7.16 -11.87
CA GLU A 503 5.74 6.64 -11.52
C GLU A 503 4.61 7.53 -12.07
N ILE A 504 4.72 8.84 -11.92
CA ILE A 504 3.61 9.76 -12.17
C ILE A 504 3.75 10.59 -13.45
N SER A 505 4.98 10.85 -13.91
CA SER A 505 5.23 11.64 -15.14
C SER A 505 5.56 10.80 -16.37
N TYR A 506 5.85 9.51 -16.18
CA TYR A 506 6.33 8.56 -17.20
C TYR A 506 7.64 8.99 -17.89
N ILE A 507 8.36 9.94 -17.30
CA ILE A 507 9.73 10.27 -17.68
C ILE A 507 10.64 9.16 -17.16
N HIS A 508 11.52 8.62 -18.01
CA HIS A 508 12.50 7.67 -17.54
C HIS A 508 13.49 8.34 -16.59
N ALA A 509 13.59 7.87 -15.37
CA ALA A 509 14.46 8.41 -14.35
C ALA A 509 15.23 7.29 -13.64
N GLU A 510 16.53 7.47 -13.46
CA GLU A 510 17.40 6.52 -12.78
C GLU A 510 18.08 7.20 -11.59
N GLY A 511 18.01 6.55 -10.42
CA GLY A 511 18.74 6.95 -9.22
C GLY A 511 19.99 6.10 -9.05
N LEU A 512 21.13 6.71 -8.71
CA LEU A 512 22.38 5.98 -8.46
C LEU A 512 23.30 6.71 -7.48
N PRO A 513 24.26 5.99 -6.86
CA PRO A 513 25.30 6.62 -6.09
C PRO A 513 26.12 7.51 -7.03
N ALA A 514 26.31 8.79 -6.67
CA ALA A 514 26.96 9.75 -7.57
C ALA A 514 28.38 9.32 -8.00
N ALA A 515 29.09 8.55 -7.18
CA ALA A 515 30.39 8.02 -7.54
C ALA A 515 30.34 7.00 -8.68
N GLU A 516 29.27 6.17 -8.73
CA GLU A 516 29.10 5.12 -9.72
C GLU A 516 28.80 5.65 -11.13
N MET A 517 28.45 6.94 -11.23
CA MET A 517 28.26 7.59 -12.52
C MET A 517 29.46 7.39 -13.45
N LYS A 518 30.69 7.39 -12.89
CA LYS A 518 31.95 7.21 -13.65
C LYS A 518 32.12 5.84 -14.28
N HIS A 519 31.40 4.83 -13.76
CA HIS A 519 31.56 3.43 -14.15
C HIS A 519 30.55 3.00 -15.22
N GLY A 520 30.02 3.95 -16.01
CA GLY A 520 29.11 3.68 -17.12
C GLY A 520 28.12 4.83 -17.39
N PRO A 521 27.25 5.20 -16.45
CA PRO A 521 26.18 6.18 -16.65
C PRO A 521 26.62 7.55 -17.15
N ILE A 522 27.85 7.97 -16.90
CA ILE A 522 28.44 9.24 -17.40
C ILE A 522 28.42 9.33 -18.93
N ALA A 523 28.40 8.20 -19.64
CA ALA A 523 28.28 8.14 -21.09
C ALA A 523 26.92 8.70 -21.60
N LEU A 524 25.90 8.75 -20.75
CA LEU A 524 24.58 9.25 -21.08
C LEU A 524 24.45 10.77 -20.92
N ILE A 525 25.43 11.43 -20.31
CA ILE A 525 25.37 12.86 -20.02
C ILE A 525 25.41 13.68 -21.30
N THR A 526 24.35 14.45 -21.52
CA THR A 526 24.17 15.44 -22.57
C THR A 526 23.41 16.64 -22.02
N ASP A 527 23.22 17.67 -22.81
CA ASP A 527 22.37 18.83 -22.50
C ASP A 527 20.86 18.46 -22.48
N GLN A 528 20.50 17.27 -22.98
CA GLN A 528 19.12 16.74 -23.00
C GLN A 528 18.82 15.81 -21.82
N MET A 529 19.79 15.60 -20.92
CA MET A 529 19.64 14.71 -19.77
C MET A 529 19.91 15.48 -18.47
N PRO A 530 18.87 16.06 -17.84
CA PRO A 530 19.01 16.72 -16.54
C PRO A 530 19.56 15.76 -15.48
N ALA A 531 20.53 16.23 -14.71
CA ALA A 531 21.11 15.53 -13.58
C ALA A 531 20.72 16.24 -12.27
N VAL A 532 19.92 15.56 -11.46
CA VAL A 532 19.47 16.04 -10.15
C VAL A 532 20.47 15.56 -9.09
N PHE A 533 21.16 16.49 -8.44
CA PHE A 533 22.10 16.20 -7.37
C PHE A 533 21.52 16.56 -6.00
N ILE A 534 21.75 15.70 -5.00
CA ILE A 534 21.48 16.02 -3.60
C ILE A 534 22.83 16.31 -2.95
N ALA A 535 23.16 17.58 -2.82
CA ALA A 535 24.48 18.07 -2.41
C ALA A 535 24.39 18.95 -1.13
N THR A 536 23.88 18.34 -0.06
CA THR A 536 23.79 18.98 1.26
C THR A 536 25.13 18.98 1.99
N ARG A 537 25.28 19.85 3.00
CA ARG A 537 26.43 19.82 3.91
C ARG A 537 26.47 18.49 4.66
N CYS A 538 27.45 17.65 4.33
CA CYS A 538 27.65 16.33 4.91
C CYS A 538 29.11 15.92 4.82
N SER A 539 29.46 14.78 5.38
CA SER A 539 30.81 14.22 5.35
C SER A 539 31.36 14.00 3.94
N GLN A 540 30.50 13.91 2.92
CA GLN A 540 30.89 13.64 1.52
C GLN A 540 30.67 14.84 0.60
N TYR A 541 30.45 16.04 1.14
CA TYR A 541 30.15 17.26 0.40
C TYR A 541 31.15 17.55 -0.76
N GLU A 542 32.45 17.57 -0.47
CA GLU A 542 33.50 17.82 -1.47
C GLU A 542 33.49 16.78 -2.60
N LYS A 543 33.09 15.55 -2.27
CA LYS A 543 33.06 14.47 -3.27
C LYS A 543 31.87 14.63 -4.22
N ILE A 544 30.70 15.05 -3.71
CA ILE A 544 29.54 15.28 -4.58
C ILE A 544 29.75 16.54 -5.43
N LEU A 545 30.40 17.56 -4.89
CA LEU A 545 30.79 18.76 -5.64
C LEU A 545 31.66 18.41 -6.86
N GLY A 546 32.64 17.53 -6.68
CA GLY A 546 33.43 16.99 -7.78
C GLY A 546 32.59 16.25 -8.83
N ASN A 547 31.57 15.47 -8.40
CA ASN A 547 30.68 14.79 -9.34
C ASN A 547 29.79 15.78 -10.14
N ILE A 548 29.35 16.88 -9.54
CA ILE A 548 28.63 17.94 -10.24
C ILE A 548 29.54 18.57 -11.34
N GLN A 549 30.77 18.87 -10.99
CA GLN A 549 31.74 19.43 -11.94
C GLN A 549 32.02 18.49 -13.14
N GLU A 550 32.06 17.19 -12.91
CA GLU A 550 32.24 16.16 -13.95
C GLU A 550 31.08 16.14 -14.96
N VAL A 551 29.83 16.28 -14.48
CA VAL A 551 28.64 16.40 -15.34
C VAL A 551 28.68 17.68 -16.14
N ARG A 552 28.95 18.81 -15.50
CA ARG A 552 29.06 20.12 -16.17
C ARG A 552 30.15 20.18 -17.23
N ALA A 553 31.31 19.57 -16.97
CA ALA A 553 32.40 19.49 -17.93
C ALA A 553 32.04 18.77 -19.24
N ARG A 554 30.92 17.99 -19.23
CA ARG A 554 30.37 17.29 -20.40
C ARG A 554 29.13 17.99 -20.99
N GLY A 555 28.84 19.22 -20.55
CA GLY A 555 27.68 19.98 -20.99
C GLY A 555 26.36 19.56 -20.37
N GLY A 556 26.37 18.67 -19.36
CA GLY A 556 25.15 18.23 -18.64
C GLY A 556 24.52 19.36 -17.84
N LYS A 557 23.20 19.39 -17.81
CA LYS A 557 22.39 20.33 -17.02
C LYS A 557 22.21 19.81 -15.61
N THR A 558 22.37 20.70 -14.63
CA THR A 558 22.34 20.33 -13.21
C THR A 558 21.22 21.01 -12.46
N ILE A 559 20.43 20.19 -11.73
CA ILE A 559 19.47 20.65 -10.74
C ILE A 559 20.02 20.20 -9.38
N VAL A 560 20.28 21.12 -8.47
CA VAL A 560 20.96 20.78 -7.23
C VAL A 560 20.08 21.11 -6.03
N VAL A 561 19.85 20.11 -5.17
CA VAL A 561 19.27 20.29 -3.84
C VAL A 561 20.43 20.51 -2.87
N ALA A 562 20.51 21.68 -2.25
CA ALA A 562 21.63 22.09 -1.40
C ALA A 562 21.15 22.66 -0.05
N THR A 563 22.03 22.68 0.94
CA THR A 563 21.75 23.30 2.24
C THR A 563 21.67 24.81 2.11
N GLU A 564 20.71 25.43 2.78
CA GLU A 564 20.57 26.89 2.85
C GLU A 564 21.89 27.57 3.30
N GLY A 565 22.21 28.71 2.65
CA GLY A 565 23.44 29.45 2.92
C GLY A 565 24.70 28.75 2.39
N ASP A 566 24.60 27.84 1.44
CA ASP A 566 25.74 27.31 0.71
C ASP A 566 26.20 28.33 -0.34
N GLU A 567 27.46 28.78 -0.23
CA GLU A 567 28.04 29.79 -1.10
C GLU A 567 28.81 29.18 -2.31
N HIS A 568 29.10 27.87 -2.27
CA HIS A 568 29.89 27.20 -3.32
C HIS A 568 29.02 26.62 -4.43
N ILE A 569 27.93 25.95 -4.07
CA ILE A 569 27.02 25.26 -5.01
C ILE A 569 26.46 26.19 -6.11
N PRO A 570 26.08 27.47 -5.82
CA PRO A 570 25.52 28.35 -6.85
C PRO A 570 26.39 28.50 -8.11
N ALA A 571 27.69 28.35 -8.00
CA ALA A 571 28.63 28.41 -9.15
C ALA A 571 28.50 27.18 -10.07
N PHE A 572 27.89 26.08 -9.60
CA PHE A 572 27.87 24.78 -10.27
C PHE A 572 26.44 24.25 -10.58
N ALA A 573 25.42 25.02 -10.24
CA ALA A 573 24.04 24.64 -10.48
C ALA A 573 23.39 25.47 -11.59
N ASP A 574 22.69 24.83 -12.54
CA ASP A 574 21.80 25.54 -13.48
C ASP A 574 20.48 25.90 -12.78
N HIS A 575 20.01 25.02 -11.90
CA HIS A 575 18.88 25.25 -11.00
C HIS A 575 19.23 24.82 -9.57
N LEU A 576 18.83 25.59 -8.58
CA LEU A 576 19.22 25.38 -7.20
C LEU A 576 18.00 25.42 -6.29
N ILE A 577 17.76 24.33 -5.52
CA ILE A 577 16.70 24.22 -4.54
C ILE A 577 17.35 24.13 -3.17
N TYR A 578 16.96 25.01 -2.26
CA TYR A 578 17.51 25.00 -0.91
C TYR A 578 16.68 24.18 0.07
N VAL A 579 17.37 23.48 0.96
CA VAL A 579 16.75 22.80 2.11
C VAL A 579 17.41 23.29 3.40
N PRO A 580 16.67 23.34 4.51
CA PRO A 580 17.24 23.73 5.81
C PRO A 580 18.40 22.85 6.23
N ASP A 581 19.33 23.43 7.01
CA ASP A 581 20.45 22.67 7.58
C ASP A 581 19.96 21.66 8.63
N VAL A 582 20.34 20.40 8.43
CA VAL A 582 19.94 19.25 9.26
C VAL A 582 21.17 18.35 9.44
N CYS A 583 21.32 17.73 10.61
CA CYS A 583 22.38 16.75 10.82
C CYS A 583 22.28 15.60 9.80
N GLU A 584 23.42 15.13 9.33
CA GLU A 584 23.55 14.20 8.20
C GLU A 584 22.62 12.99 8.29
N PRO A 585 22.43 12.29 9.42
CA PRO A 585 21.54 11.14 9.52
C PRO A 585 20.04 11.45 9.27
N LEU A 586 19.62 12.70 9.47
CA LEU A 586 18.21 13.11 9.32
C LEU A 586 17.93 13.85 8.00
N GLN A 587 18.96 14.11 7.18
CA GLN A 587 18.81 14.78 5.88
C GLN A 587 17.78 14.14 4.95
N PRO A 588 17.63 12.81 4.87
CA PRO A 588 16.66 12.18 3.98
C PRO A 588 15.21 12.69 4.14
N MET A 589 14.80 13.09 5.35
CA MET A 589 13.47 13.60 5.61
C MET A 589 13.20 15.00 5.01
N VAL A 590 14.24 15.81 4.83
CA VAL A 590 14.11 17.15 4.24
C VAL A 590 14.46 17.14 2.74
N THR A 591 15.43 16.33 2.33
CA THR A 591 15.92 16.32 0.93
C THR A 591 14.98 15.60 -0.04
N VAL A 592 14.11 14.69 0.44
CA VAL A 592 13.12 14.02 -0.39
C VAL A 592 11.99 14.95 -0.83
N VAL A 593 11.61 15.91 0.00
CA VAL A 593 10.44 16.77 -0.21
C VAL A 593 10.51 17.58 -1.52
N PRO A 594 11.61 18.31 -1.84
CA PRO A 594 11.71 19.00 -3.11
C PRO A 594 11.68 18.05 -4.31
N LEU A 595 12.14 16.81 -4.18
CA LEU A 595 12.07 15.81 -5.25
C LEU A 595 10.64 15.30 -5.48
N GLN A 596 9.84 15.14 -4.41
CA GLN A 596 8.42 14.84 -4.50
C GLN A 596 7.66 15.98 -5.19
N LEU A 597 7.91 17.24 -4.81
CA LEU A 597 7.32 18.42 -5.47
C LEU A 597 7.74 18.50 -6.95
N LEU A 598 9.00 18.23 -7.27
CA LEU A 598 9.50 18.23 -8.64
C LEU A 598 8.78 17.19 -9.52
N ALA A 599 8.62 15.98 -9.00
CA ALA A 599 7.90 14.91 -9.69
C ALA A 599 6.41 15.25 -9.86
N TYR A 600 5.75 15.76 -8.80
CA TYR A 600 4.36 16.20 -8.81
C TYR A 600 4.13 17.25 -9.89
N HIS A 601 4.91 18.33 -9.88
CA HIS A 601 4.75 19.41 -10.87
C HIS A 601 5.05 18.94 -12.30
N ALA A 602 6.05 18.08 -12.50
CA ALA A 602 6.33 17.51 -13.82
C ALA A 602 5.14 16.71 -14.37
N ALA A 603 4.48 15.92 -13.53
CA ALA A 603 3.32 15.13 -13.94
C ALA A 603 2.09 16.01 -14.24
N VAL A 604 1.78 16.99 -13.37
CA VAL A 604 0.67 17.94 -13.57
C VAL A 604 0.87 18.74 -14.85
N LEU A 605 2.07 19.27 -15.10
CA LEU A 605 2.39 20.02 -16.32
C LEU A 605 2.25 19.18 -17.60
N LYS A 606 2.44 17.85 -17.51
CA LYS A 606 2.19 16.91 -18.61
C LYS A 606 0.70 16.53 -18.75
N GLY A 607 -0.17 17.00 -17.85
CA GLY A 607 -1.60 16.67 -17.86
C GLY A 607 -1.91 15.25 -17.41
N TYR A 608 -1.04 14.62 -16.61
CA TYR A 608 -1.27 13.29 -16.09
C TYR A 608 -1.95 13.30 -14.72
N ASP A 609 -2.73 12.26 -14.46
CA ASP A 609 -3.34 12.03 -13.16
C ASP A 609 -2.27 11.52 -12.18
N VAL A 610 -1.89 12.36 -11.22
CA VAL A 610 -0.83 12.05 -10.24
C VAL A 610 -1.26 11.08 -9.16
N ASP A 611 -2.56 11.00 -8.88
CA ASP A 611 -3.10 10.13 -7.85
C ASP A 611 -3.34 8.71 -8.35
N LYS A 612 -3.65 8.57 -9.66
CA LYS A 612 -3.97 7.30 -10.30
C LYS A 612 -3.16 7.14 -11.60
N PRO A 613 -1.83 7.03 -11.50
CA PRO A 613 -0.97 6.86 -12.67
C PRO A 613 -1.22 5.50 -13.32
N ARG A 614 -1.18 5.45 -14.67
CA ARG A 614 -1.43 4.21 -15.42
C ARG A 614 -0.52 3.07 -14.98
N ASN A 615 -1.06 1.84 -14.99
CA ASN A 615 -0.35 0.59 -14.69
C ASN A 615 0.22 0.49 -13.27
N LEU A 616 -0.25 1.32 -12.33
CA LEU A 616 0.16 1.28 -10.94
C LEU A 616 -1.06 1.20 -10.02
N ALA A 617 -0.92 0.45 -8.94
CA ALA A 617 -1.88 0.39 -7.84
C ALA A 617 -1.19 0.78 -6.53
N LYS A 618 -1.94 1.36 -5.58
CA LYS A 618 -1.39 1.83 -4.29
C LYS A 618 -0.70 0.73 -3.50
N SER A 619 -1.18 -0.50 -3.57
CA SER A 619 -0.60 -1.64 -2.87
C SER A 619 -0.79 -2.92 -3.70
N VAL A 620 0.25 -3.73 -3.79
CA VAL A 620 0.24 -5.02 -4.51
C VAL A 620 0.01 -6.13 -3.49
N THR A 621 -1.21 -6.71 -3.49
CA THR A 621 -1.62 -7.77 -2.53
C THR A 621 -1.68 -9.15 -3.16
N VAL A 622 -1.31 -9.26 -4.40
CA VAL A 622 -1.22 -10.52 -5.15
C VAL A 622 0.12 -10.54 -5.88
N GLU A 623 0.63 -11.72 -6.12
CA GLU A 623 1.84 -11.97 -6.89
C GLU A 623 1.54 -12.10 -8.38
#